data_8715ba376ae6d489dc3ea5cdff0aeb51
#
_entry.id   8715ba376ae6d489dc3ea5cdff0aeb51
#
_cell.length_a   1.000
_cell.length_b   1.000
_cell.length_c   1.000
_cell.angle_alpha   90.00
_cell.angle_beta   90.00
_cell.angle_gamma   90.00
#
_symmetry.space_group_name_H-M   'P 1'
#
loop_
_entity.id
_entity.type
_entity.pdbx_description
1 polymer ?
#
loop_
_entity_poly.entity_id
_entity_poly.type
_entity_poly.pdbx_seq_one_letter_code
_entity_poly.pdbx_strand_id
1 'polypeptide(L)'
;MNAVDLAQTAYGSVRAPIRTPRSVEYEALARTTRALRKAALKGKQGYSALVPALHENRRLWILLGATVTDSGNELPLELRAKLGYLADFCTAHTSKVLRKNANPDILIEINLAVMEGLRTSGSDE
;
A
#
# COMPACT_ATOMS: atom_id res chain seq x y z
N MET A 1 -3.48 9.33 -14.53
CA MET A 1 -2.68 9.06 -13.32
C MET A 1 -2.62 7.56 -13.10
N ASN A 2 -1.43 7.00 -12.98
CA ASN A 2 -1.29 5.58 -12.72
C ASN A 2 -1.36 5.28 -11.20
N ALA A 3 -1.36 4.01 -10.85
CA ALA A 3 -1.50 3.60 -9.45
C ALA A 3 -0.37 4.13 -8.56
N VAL A 4 0.86 4.20 -9.07
CA VAL A 4 2.01 4.70 -8.31
C VAL A 4 1.85 6.20 -8.06
N ASP A 5 1.48 6.97 -9.08
CA ASP A 5 1.26 8.40 -8.95
C ASP A 5 0.13 8.67 -7.98
N LEU A 6 -0.92 7.87 -8.04
CA LEU A 6 -2.07 8.02 -7.16
C LEU A 6 -1.68 7.77 -5.71
N ALA A 7 -0.87 6.75 -5.45
CA ALA A 7 -0.39 6.42 -4.11
C ALA A 7 0.44 7.58 -3.54
N GLN A 8 1.36 8.10 -4.34
CA GLN A 8 2.23 9.19 -3.93
C GLN A 8 1.43 10.45 -3.63
N THR A 9 0.48 10.79 -4.52
CA THR A 9 -0.36 11.97 -4.37
C THR A 9 -1.27 11.85 -3.14
N ALA A 10 -1.86 10.67 -2.94
CA ALA A 10 -2.81 10.46 -1.84
C ALA A 10 -2.17 10.74 -0.48
N TYR A 11 -0.98 10.24 -0.25
CA TYR A 11 -0.31 10.43 1.04
C TYR A 11 0.53 11.69 1.10
N GLY A 12 1.08 12.12 -0.03
CA GLY A 12 1.90 13.32 -0.09
C GLY A 12 1.11 14.60 0.18
N SER A 13 -0.19 14.61 -0.10
CA SER A 13 -1.03 15.78 0.11
C SER A 13 -1.69 15.84 1.48
N VAL A 14 -1.56 14.79 2.29
CA VAL A 14 -2.18 14.74 3.62
C VAL A 14 -1.31 15.49 4.62
N ARG A 15 -1.82 16.62 5.10
CA ARG A 15 -1.14 17.38 6.14
C ARG A 15 -1.85 17.28 7.48
N ALA A 16 -3.12 16.91 7.47
CA ALA A 16 -3.85 16.74 8.70
C ALA A 16 -3.35 15.51 9.44
N PRO A 17 -3.28 15.57 10.78
CA PRO A 17 -2.86 14.41 11.54
C PRO A 17 -3.87 13.28 11.36
N ILE A 18 -3.40 12.18 10.82
CA ILE A 18 -4.16 10.95 10.79
C ILE A 18 -4.07 10.39 12.19
N ARG A 19 -5.20 10.02 12.76
CA ARG A 19 -5.26 9.52 14.14
C ARG A 19 -4.37 8.30 14.34
N THR A 20 -4.29 7.42 13.35
CA THR A 20 -3.37 6.30 13.39
C THR A 20 -1.95 6.85 13.29
N PRO A 21 -1.06 6.49 14.19
CA PRO A 21 0.32 6.97 14.12
C PRO A 21 0.95 6.61 12.77
N ARG A 22 1.44 7.62 12.08
CA ARG A 22 2.09 7.42 10.77
C ARG A 22 3.26 6.48 10.86
N SER A 23 3.96 6.48 12.00
CA SER A 23 5.07 5.56 12.21
C SER A 23 4.63 4.11 12.18
N VAL A 24 3.44 3.80 12.72
CA VAL A 24 2.91 2.44 12.71
C VAL A 24 2.55 2.02 11.29
N GLU A 25 1.89 2.91 10.55
CA GLU A 25 1.55 2.63 9.14
C GLU A 25 2.81 2.45 8.30
N TYR A 26 3.79 3.31 8.51
CA TYR A 26 5.06 3.23 7.81
C TYR A 26 5.76 1.91 8.10
N GLU A 27 5.82 1.52 9.37
CA GLU A 27 6.47 0.28 9.78
C GLU A 27 5.80 -0.95 9.14
N ALA A 28 4.47 -0.97 9.12
CA ALA A 28 3.73 -2.07 8.52
C ALA A 28 4.01 -2.17 7.02
N LEU A 29 3.98 -1.04 6.32
CA LEU A 29 4.29 -0.98 4.90
C LEU A 29 5.74 -1.38 4.64
N ALA A 30 6.68 -0.89 5.45
CA ALA A 30 8.09 -1.19 5.27
C ALA A 30 8.36 -2.68 5.42
N ARG A 31 7.80 -3.30 6.45
CA ARG A 31 7.98 -4.73 6.69
C ARG A 31 7.42 -5.56 5.55
N THR A 32 6.20 -5.24 5.13
CA THR A 32 5.53 -5.97 4.06
C THR A 32 6.28 -5.79 2.73
N THR A 33 6.72 -4.57 2.45
CA THR A 33 7.45 -4.27 1.23
C THR A 33 8.79 -5.00 1.16
N ARG A 34 9.51 -5.06 2.28
CA ARG A 34 10.77 -5.82 2.35
C ARG A 34 10.55 -7.30 2.04
N ALA A 35 9.49 -7.88 2.61
CA ALA A 35 9.17 -9.28 2.36
C ALA A 35 8.83 -9.53 0.88
N LEU A 36 8.06 -8.64 0.27
CA LEU A 36 7.73 -8.74 -1.15
C LEU A 36 8.97 -8.65 -2.03
N ARG A 37 9.84 -7.68 -1.76
CA ARG A 37 11.04 -7.46 -2.55
C ARG A 37 12.01 -8.62 -2.42
N LYS A 38 12.20 -9.12 -1.20
CA LYS A 38 13.10 -10.23 -0.96
C LYS A 38 12.65 -11.47 -1.72
N ALA A 39 11.35 -11.77 -1.66
CA ALA A 39 10.81 -12.93 -2.37
C ALA A 39 10.86 -12.74 -3.90
N ALA A 40 10.54 -11.53 -4.37
CA ALA A 40 10.52 -11.24 -5.80
C ALA A 40 11.92 -11.37 -6.44
N LEU A 41 12.95 -10.98 -5.70
CA LEU A 41 14.33 -11.07 -6.20
C LEU A 41 14.79 -12.51 -6.44
N LYS A 42 14.19 -13.47 -5.76
CA LYS A 42 14.54 -14.88 -5.91
C LYS A 42 13.83 -15.55 -7.09
N GLY A 43 12.94 -14.83 -7.76
CA GLY A 43 12.21 -15.37 -8.90
C GLY A 43 11.40 -16.59 -8.52
N LYS A 44 11.46 -17.64 -9.32
CA LYS A 44 10.68 -18.86 -9.08
C LYS A 44 11.00 -19.51 -7.73
N GLN A 45 12.26 -19.41 -7.29
CA GLN A 45 12.68 -20.01 -6.02
C GLN A 45 12.08 -19.28 -4.83
N GLY A 46 11.66 -18.02 -5.02
CA GLY A 46 11.06 -17.23 -3.98
C GLY A 46 9.55 -17.38 -3.86
N TYR A 47 8.92 -18.19 -4.70
CA TYR A 47 7.45 -18.24 -4.74
C TYR A 47 6.83 -18.63 -3.40
N SER A 48 7.41 -19.59 -2.70
CA SER A 48 6.88 -20.03 -1.40
C SER A 48 6.92 -18.91 -0.36
N ALA A 49 7.90 -18.01 -0.43
CA ALA A 49 7.97 -16.84 0.44
C ALA A 49 7.10 -15.69 -0.08
N LEU A 50 6.89 -15.63 -1.38
CA LEU A 50 6.08 -14.57 -1.99
C LEU A 50 4.61 -14.70 -1.62
N VAL A 51 4.08 -15.92 -1.55
CA VAL A 51 2.66 -16.15 -1.25
C VAL A 51 2.25 -15.53 0.09
N PRO A 52 2.93 -15.84 1.22
CA PRO A 52 2.56 -15.20 2.49
C PRO A 52 2.78 -13.68 2.47
N ALA A 53 3.82 -13.20 1.77
CA ALA A 53 4.05 -11.75 1.66
C ALA A 53 2.91 -11.07 0.90
N LEU A 54 2.39 -11.69 -0.14
CA LEU A 54 1.24 -11.19 -0.89
C LEU A 54 -0.02 -11.14 -0.02
N HIS A 55 -0.26 -12.19 0.78
CA HIS A 55 -1.41 -12.22 1.68
C HIS A 55 -1.32 -11.12 2.74
N GLU A 56 -0.14 -10.90 3.30
CA GLU A 56 0.05 -9.83 4.28
C GLU A 56 -0.16 -8.46 3.65
N ASN A 57 0.36 -8.25 2.45
CA ASN A 57 0.19 -6.99 1.75
C ASN A 57 -1.29 -6.72 1.44
N ARG A 58 -2.00 -7.74 0.98
CA ARG A 58 -3.43 -7.62 0.68
C ARG A 58 -4.22 -7.29 1.95
N ARG A 59 -3.90 -7.96 3.04
CA ARG A 59 -4.54 -7.72 4.33
C ARG A 59 -4.36 -6.28 4.77
N LEU A 60 -3.14 -5.76 4.65
CA LEU A 60 -2.84 -4.37 4.98
C LEU A 60 -3.67 -3.41 4.15
N TRP A 61 -3.76 -3.64 2.84
CA TRP A 61 -4.51 -2.77 1.96
C TRP A 61 -6.03 -2.87 2.19
N ILE A 62 -6.53 -4.05 2.53
CA ILE A 62 -7.94 -4.21 2.90
C ILE A 62 -8.26 -3.37 4.14
N LEU A 63 -7.36 -3.39 5.13
CA LEU A 63 -7.55 -2.60 6.34
C LEU A 63 -7.50 -1.10 6.05
N LEU A 64 -6.58 -0.66 5.19
CA LEU A 64 -6.52 0.74 4.79
C LEU A 64 -7.79 1.16 4.05
N GLY A 65 -8.27 0.31 3.15
CA GLY A 65 -9.51 0.59 2.42
C GLY A 65 -10.71 0.68 3.33
N ALA A 66 -10.80 -0.22 4.30
CA ALA A 66 -11.90 -0.20 5.27
C ALA A 66 -11.87 1.06 6.13
N THR A 67 -10.67 1.50 6.52
CA THR A 67 -10.51 2.71 7.32
C THR A 67 -11.06 3.93 6.59
N VAL A 68 -10.76 4.06 5.29
CA VAL A 68 -11.16 5.25 4.54
C VAL A 68 -12.64 5.24 4.15
N THR A 69 -13.30 4.08 4.21
CA THR A 69 -14.74 3.99 3.93
C THR A 69 -15.58 4.18 5.19
N ASP A 70 -14.96 4.19 6.35
CA ASP A 70 -15.66 4.42 7.61
C ASP A 70 -16.23 5.84 7.63
N SER A 71 -17.51 5.96 7.97
CA SER A 71 -18.19 7.26 8.03
C SER A 71 -17.56 8.21 9.04
N GLY A 72 -16.85 7.68 10.04
CA GLY A 72 -16.15 8.48 11.03
C GLY A 72 -14.79 9.02 10.56
N ASN A 73 -14.37 8.66 9.36
CA ASN A 73 -13.09 9.10 8.84
C ASN A 73 -13.15 10.58 8.45
N GLU A 74 -12.20 11.36 8.95
CA GLU A 74 -12.17 12.81 8.76
C GLU A 74 -11.38 13.25 7.53
N LEU A 75 -10.80 12.32 6.78
CA LEU A 75 -10.05 12.66 5.57
C LEU A 75 -10.99 13.22 4.50
N PRO A 76 -10.49 14.14 3.66
CA PRO A 76 -11.28 14.67 2.55
C PRO A 76 -11.80 13.54 1.66
N LEU A 77 -13.00 13.72 1.13
CA LEU A 77 -13.66 12.71 0.30
C LEU A 77 -12.79 12.29 -0.89
N GLU A 78 -12.15 13.27 -1.53
CA GLU A 78 -11.29 12.98 -2.68
C GLU A 78 -10.13 12.06 -2.30
N LEU A 79 -9.50 12.33 -1.17
CA LEU A 79 -8.39 11.51 -0.67
C LEU A 79 -8.87 10.11 -0.33
N ARG A 80 -10.02 10.00 0.32
CA ARG A 80 -10.60 8.70 0.65
C ARG A 80 -10.89 7.88 -0.60
N ALA A 81 -11.39 8.54 -1.65
CA ALA A 81 -11.66 7.86 -2.91
C ALA A 81 -10.38 7.32 -3.55
N LYS A 82 -9.30 8.09 -3.51
CA LYS A 82 -8.01 7.67 -4.05
C LYS A 82 -7.46 6.47 -3.30
N LEU A 83 -7.53 6.50 -1.98
CA LEU A 83 -7.05 5.39 -1.15
C LEU A 83 -7.90 4.14 -1.34
N GLY A 84 -9.22 4.31 -1.48
CA GLY A 84 -10.12 3.21 -1.79
C GLY A 84 -9.79 2.56 -3.12
N TYR A 85 -9.51 3.38 -4.14
CA TYR A 85 -9.10 2.87 -5.44
C TYR A 85 -7.81 2.05 -5.35
N LEU A 86 -6.83 2.56 -4.60
CA LEU A 86 -5.56 1.84 -4.44
C LEU A 86 -5.76 0.50 -3.72
N ALA A 87 -6.63 0.48 -2.71
CA ALA A 87 -6.93 -0.76 -1.99
C ALA A 87 -7.56 -1.79 -2.93
N ASP A 88 -8.50 -1.37 -3.76
CA ASP A 88 -9.14 -2.24 -4.73
C ASP A 88 -8.14 -2.73 -5.78
N PHE A 89 -7.30 -1.83 -6.27
CA PHE A 89 -6.27 -2.18 -7.25
C PHE A 89 -5.30 -3.22 -6.68
N CYS A 90 -4.79 -2.97 -5.47
CA CYS A 90 -3.83 -3.88 -4.85
C CYS A 90 -4.44 -5.25 -4.58
N THR A 91 -5.69 -5.30 -4.15
CA THR A 91 -6.40 -6.56 -3.92
C THR A 91 -6.56 -7.34 -5.22
N ALA A 92 -6.99 -6.68 -6.28
CA ALA A 92 -7.19 -7.32 -7.59
C ALA A 92 -5.87 -7.79 -8.18
N HIS A 93 -4.83 -6.97 -8.10
CA HIS A 93 -3.53 -7.32 -8.66
C HIS A 93 -2.89 -8.49 -7.90
N THR A 94 -3.07 -8.52 -6.58
CA THR A 94 -2.59 -9.64 -5.76
C THR A 94 -3.15 -10.96 -6.27
N SER A 95 -4.42 -10.99 -6.61
CA SER A 95 -5.05 -12.20 -7.18
C SER A 95 -4.39 -12.61 -8.49
N LYS A 96 -4.05 -11.64 -9.34
CA LYS A 96 -3.35 -11.93 -10.61
C LYS A 96 -1.97 -12.52 -10.38
N VAL A 97 -1.23 -12.00 -9.41
CA VAL A 97 0.09 -12.51 -9.07
C VAL A 97 -0.02 -13.94 -8.54
N LEU A 98 -1.00 -14.20 -7.68
CA LEU A 98 -1.21 -15.53 -7.12
C LEU A 98 -1.58 -16.55 -8.19
N ARG A 99 -2.25 -16.12 -9.26
CA ARG A 99 -2.58 -16.99 -10.40
C ARG A 99 -1.44 -17.06 -11.43
N LYS A 100 -0.31 -16.42 -11.14
CA LYS A 100 0.88 -16.38 -12.00
C LYS A 100 0.64 -15.66 -13.34
N ASN A 101 -0.33 -14.75 -13.37
CA ASN A 101 -0.65 -13.94 -14.54
C ASN A 101 -0.07 -12.53 -14.48
N ALA A 102 0.70 -12.21 -13.42
CA ALA A 102 1.32 -10.92 -13.25
C ALA A 102 2.47 -11.05 -12.26
N ASN A 103 3.37 -10.06 -12.25
CA ASN A 103 4.44 -10.01 -11.27
C ASN A 103 4.08 -9.02 -10.14
N PRO A 104 4.77 -9.06 -9.00
CA PRO A 104 4.44 -8.22 -7.85
C PRO A 104 5.01 -6.81 -7.90
N ASP A 105 5.76 -6.45 -8.95
CA ASP A 105 6.52 -5.20 -8.97
C ASP A 105 5.66 -3.96 -8.73
N ILE A 106 4.48 -3.89 -9.34
CA ILE A 106 3.61 -2.72 -9.15
C ILE A 106 3.15 -2.57 -7.70
N LEU A 107 2.95 -3.68 -6.99
CA LEU A 107 2.58 -3.63 -5.58
C LEU A 107 3.70 -3.03 -4.75
N ILE A 108 4.94 -3.41 -5.05
CA ILE A 108 6.13 -2.88 -4.38
C ILE A 108 6.25 -1.38 -4.65
N GLU A 109 6.07 -0.96 -5.91
CA GLU A 109 6.15 0.45 -6.28
C GLU A 109 5.08 1.29 -5.60
N ILE A 110 3.85 0.78 -5.52
CA ILE A 110 2.77 1.47 -4.83
C ILE A 110 3.11 1.65 -3.35
N ASN A 111 3.57 0.58 -2.69
CA ASN A 111 3.95 0.65 -1.29
C ASN A 111 5.06 1.67 -1.06
N LEU A 112 6.08 1.67 -1.92
CA LEU A 112 7.19 2.62 -1.80
C LEU A 112 6.71 4.07 -1.98
N ALA A 113 5.79 4.30 -2.91
CA ALA A 113 5.22 5.63 -3.13
C ALA A 113 4.42 6.11 -1.92
N VAL A 114 3.64 5.22 -1.31
CA VAL A 114 2.88 5.54 -0.10
C VAL A 114 3.83 5.84 1.06
N MET A 115 4.88 5.03 1.23
CA MET A 115 5.89 5.24 2.26
C MET A 115 6.58 6.59 2.10
N GLU A 116 6.91 6.97 0.87
CA GLU A 116 7.52 8.27 0.59
C GLU A 116 6.58 9.40 0.98
N GLY A 117 5.30 9.27 0.66
CA GLY A 117 4.30 10.25 1.04
C GLY A 117 4.17 10.40 2.55
N LEU A 118 4.16 9.29 3.28
CA LEU A 118 4.10 9.32 4.74
C LEU A 118 5.33 9.97 5.34
N ARG A 119 6.51 9.65 4.83
CA ARG A 119 7.77 10.22 5.31
C ARG A 119 7.80 11.72 5.07
N THR A 120 7.42 12.15 3.88
CA THR A 120 7.42 13.56 3.51
C THR A 120 6.44 14.35 4.37
N SER A 121 5.23 13.81 4.55
CA SER A 121 4.22 14.45 5.39
C SER A 121 4.69 14.59 6.84
N GLY A 122 5.38 13.57 7.36
CA GLY A 122 5.92 13.60 8.72
C GLY A 122 7.01 14.63 8.89
N SER A 123 7.85 14.82 7.88
CA SER A 123 8.97 15.76 7.96
C SER A 123 8.55 17.22 7.84
N ASP A 124 7.33 17.48 7.35
CA ASP A 124 6.80 18.82 7.21
C ASP A 124 6.28 19.39 8.54
N GLU A 125 6.23 18.58 9.56
CA GLU A 125 5.79 18.98 10.88
C GLU A 125 6.97 19.47 11.73
#